data_3e8dd95eb13616a3457d760b23021099
#
_entry.id   3e8dd95eb13616a3457d760b23021099
#
_cell.length_a   1.000
_cell.length_b   1.000
_cell.length_c   1.000
_cell.angle_alpha   90.00
_cell.angle_beta   90.00
_cell.angle_gamma   90.00
#
_symmetry.space_group_name_H-M   'P 1'
#
loop_
_entity.id
_entity.type
_entity.pdbx_description
1 polymer ?
#
loop_
_entity_poly.entity_id
_entity_poly.type
_entity_poly.pdbx_seq_one_letter_code
_entity_poly.pdbx_strand_id
1 'polypeptide(L)'
;MPDNLDAGRTEATATAPEPTPAVTGPHHAEPTLAHLRRTGEHNAAALRTAAAALLDRVRDDGLVFTAGAGHSLAGVMESYYRAGGLAAVRPLYHPDLLPLHGAVASTRTERTSGLARTVLEEAGFRGGTDALVVFSNSGINPYPVELAGLAVEAGSPVVAVTSPRASADAPLRAGTTLAASASIVLDTLVPGGDASYPVADPVTAPLSSLANAFLWNMLLVELHDAAEREGVRLPVWRSANTVGGDEANKANLAHYGARVPGLT
;
A
#
# COMPACT_ATOMS: atom_id res chain seq x y z
N MET A 1 6.60 -56.46 53.54
CA MET A 1 7.20 -56.27 52.23
C MET A 1 6.39 -55.19 51.56
N PRO A 2 6.79 -53.95 51.51
CA PRO A 2 6.27 -53.00 50.52
C PRO A 2 7.37 -52.59 49.56
N ASP A 3 7.06 -52.70 48.28
CA ASP A 3 7.92 -52.32 47.19
C ASP A 3 8.03 -50.80 47.04
N ASN A 4 9.25 -50.39 47.00
CA ASN A 4 9.71 -49.03 46.82
C ASN A 4 9.78 -48.78 45.30
N LEU A 5 8.89 -47.94 44.73
CA LEU A 5 9.01 -47.41 43.38
C LEU A 5 9.49 -45.97 43.49
N ASP A 6 10.80 -45.80 43.44
CA ASP A 6 11.48 -44.53 43.24
C ASP A 6 11.34 -44.12 41.77
N ALA A 7 10.46 -43.17 41.50
CA ALA A 7 10.28 -42.58 40.20
C ALA A 7 11.29 -41.42 40.03
N GLY A 8 12.45 -41.78 39.44
CA GLY A 8 13.46 -40.77 39.03
C GLY A 8 12.87 -39.74 38.08
N ARG A 9 12.67 -38.53 38.60
CA ARG A 9 12.47 -37.32 37.78
C ARG A 9 13.79 -36.98 37.11
N THR A 10 13.92 -37.30 35.83
CA THR A 10 14.93 -36.70 34.98
C THR A 10 14.52 -35.24 34.70
N GLU A 11 15.20 -34.31 35.37
CA GLU A 11 15.16 -32.88 34.98
C GLU A 11 15.73 -32.76 33.56
N ALA A 12 14.87 -32.50 32.61
CA ALA A 12 15.29 -32.08 31.27
C ALA A 12 15.97 -30.71 31.40
N THR A 13 17.28 -30.68 31.35
CA THR A 13 18.06 -29.45 31.16
C THR A 13 17.65 -28.84 29.85
N ALA A 14 16.90 -27.75 29.95
CA ALA A 14 16.59 -26.88 28.79
C ALA A 14 17.92 -26.33 28.25
N THR A 15 18.40 -26.92 27.16
CA THR A 15 19.50 -26.35 26.38
C THR A 15 19.09 -24.95 25.90
N ALA A 16 19.89 -23.94 26.23
CA ALA A 16 19.71 -22.61 25.68
C ALA A 16 19.63 -22.71 24.15
N PRO A 17 18.73 -21.95 23.50
CA PRO A 17 18.64 -21.96 22.04
C PRO A 17 20.01 -21.59 21.48
N GLU A 18 20.51 -22.43 20.56
CA GLU A 18 21.72 -22.11 19.83
C GLU A 18 21.57 -20.72 19.20
N PRO A 19 22.63 -19.88 19.22
CA PRO A 19 22.57 -18.59 18.57
C PRO A 19 22.24 -18.84 17.08
N THR A 20 21.14 -18.27 16.64
CA THR A 20 20.76 -18.29 15.22
C THR A 20 21.97 -17.83 14.42
N PRO A 21 22.50 -18.63 13.48
CA PRO A 21 23.66 -18.22 12.70
C PRO A 21 23.34 -16.87 12.07
N ALA A 22 24.30 -15.94 12.15
CA ALA A 22 24.19 -14.66 11.49
C ALA A 22 23.82 -14.95 10.04
N VAL A 23 22.60 -14.59 9.64
CA VAL A 23 22.14 -14.73 8.26
C VAL A 23 23.06 -13.81 7.48
N THR A 24 24.10 -14.35 6.87
CA THR A 24 24.80 -13.68 5.79
C THR A 24 23.78 -13.61 4.66
N GLY A 25 22.91 -12.58 4.73
CA GLY A 25 21.88 -12.37 3.74
C GLY A 25 22.49 -12.29 2.36
N PRO A 26 21.72 -12.57 1.31
CA PRO A 26 22.18 -12.37 -0.05
C PRO A 26 22.73 -10.96 -0.17
N HIS A 27 23.80 -10.75 -0.93
CA HIS A 27 24.54 -9.49 -1.09
C HIS A 27 23.66 -8.27 -1.39
N HIS A 28 22.40 -8.50 -1.79
CA HIS A 28 21.43 -7.47 -2.12
C HIS A 28 20.48 -7.10 -0.97
N ALA A 29 20.47 -7.81 0.15
CA ALA A 29 19.59 -7.50 1.28
C ALA A 29 19.90 -6.12 1.89
N GLU A 30 21.17 -5.84 2.18
CA GLU A 30 21.58 -4.56 2.78
C GLU A 30 21.27 -3.34 1.88
N PRO A 31 21.57 -3.33 0.58
CA PRO A 31 21.15 -2.25 -0.32
C PRO A 31 19.65 -2.04 -0.35
N THR A 32 18.86 -3.12 -0.33
CA THR A 32 17.38 -3.04 -0.32
C THR A 32 16.87 -2.45 0.99
N LEU A 33 17.34 -2.91 2.14
CA LEU A 33 16.98 -2.37 3.45
C LEU A 33 17.39 -0.91 3.60
N ALA A 34 18.59 -0.54 3.13
CA ALA A 34 19.05 0.83 3.11
C ALA A 34 18.19 1.72 2.21
N HIS A 35 17.71 1.21 1.07
CA HIS A 35 16.76 1.92 0.21
C HIS A 35 15.46 2.20 0.95
N LEU A 36 14.83 1.20 1.55
CA LEU A 36 13.57 1.38 2.28
C LEU A 36 13.73 2.35 3.46
N ARG A 37 14.84 2.28 4.21
CA ARG A 37 15.12 3.24 5.28
C ARG A 37 15.18 4.67 4.76
N ARG A 38 15.96 4.94 3.71
CA ARG A 38 16.05 6.28 3.07
C ARG A 38 14.68 6.74 2.56
N THR A 39 13.87 5.83 1.99
CA THR A 39 12.52 6.11 1.52
C THR A 39 11.62 6.57 2.68
N GLY A 40 11.67 5.90 3.82
CA GLY A 40 10.92 6.31 5.02
C GLY A 40 11.37 7.68 5.56
N GLU A 41 12.68 7.87 5.72
CA GLU A 41 13.27 9.13 6.19
C GLU A 41 12.91 10.31 5.28
N HIS A 42 13.03 10.11 3.96
CA HIS A 42 12.70 11.13 2.95
C HIS A 42 11.24 11.56 3.03
N ASN A 43 10.33 10.63 3.23
CA ASN A 43 8.89 10.88 3.22
C ASN A 43 8.30 11.27 4.59
N ALA A 44 9.07 11.38 5.65
CA ALA A 44 8.55 11.56 7.00
C ALA A 44 7.55 12.73 7.16
N ALA A 45 7.79 13.87 6.49
CA ALA A 45 6.87 15.00 6.52
C ALA A 45 5.62 14.75 5.64
N ALA A 46 5.82 14.20 4.43
CA ALA A 46 4.73 13.91 3.50
C ALA A 46 3.80 12.81 4.04
N LEU A 47 4.34 11.80 4.75
CA LEU A 47 3.57 10.77 5.43
C LEU A 47 2.62 11.36 6.48
N ARG A 48 3.10 12.29 7.32
CA ARG A 48 2.25 12.99 8.29
C ARG A 48 1.16 13.82 7.63
N THR A 49 1.50 14.54 6.56
CA THR A 49 0.52 15.33 5.80
C THR A 49 -0.53 14.42 5.15
N ALA A 50 -0.12 13.30 4.56
CA ALA A 50 -1.01 12.32 3.97
C ALA A 50 -1.91 11.69 5.04
N ALA A 51 -1.35 11.29 6.19
CA ALA A 51 -2.10 10.74 7.30
C ALA A 51 -3.19 11.68 7.81
N ALA A 52 -2.88 12.96 7.99
CA ALA A 52 -3.86 13.96 8.41
C ALA A 52 -5.00 14.10 7.36
N ALA A 53 -4.65 14.20 6.07
CA ALA A 53 -5.64 14.31 5.00
C ALA A 53 -6.56 13.08 4.88
N LEU A 54 -6.02 11.87 5.09
CA LEU A 54 -6.81 10.63 5.10
C LEU A 54 -7.66 10.53 6.38
N LEU A 55 -7.13 10.93 7.54
CA LEU A 55 -7.87 10.93 8.81
C LEU A 55 -9.11 11.80 8.73
N ASP A 56 -8.99 13.00 8.17
CA ASP A 56 -10.12 13.91 7.95
C ASP A 56 -11.25 13.24 7.16
N ARG A 57 -10.89 12.54 6.08
CA ARG A 57 -11.91 11.84 5.26
C ARG A 57 -12.54 10.67 6.02
N VAL A 58 -11.75 9.84 6.68
CA VAL A 58 -12.25 8.68 7.45
C VAL A 58 -13.11 9.12 8.62
N ARG A 59 -12.74 10.19 9.32
CA ARG A 59 -13.53 10.78 10.41
C ARG A 59 -14.90 11.26 9.93
N ASP A 60 -14.96 11.84 8.73
CA ASP A 60 -16.17 12.36 8.13
C ASP A 60 -16.92 11.29 7.28
N ASP A 61 -16.69 10.02 7.56
CA ASP A 61 -17.30 8.86 6.89
C ASP A 61 -17.02 8.78 5.38
N GLY A 62 -15.89 9.31 4.96
CA GLY A 62 -15.34 9.12 3.61
C GLY A 62 -14.63 7.78 3.48
N LEU A 63 -14.35 7.40 2.24
CA LEU A 63 -13.54 6.25 1.89
C LEU A 63 -12.17 6.68 1.37
N VAL A 64 -11.19 5.84 1.57
CA VAL A 64 -9.87 5.92 0.94
C VAL A 64 -9.86 4.98 -0.25
N PHE A 65 -9.99 5.55 -1.45
CA PHE A 65 -9.85 4.77 -2.68
C PHE A 65 -8.38 4.51 -2.96
N THR A 66 -8.06 3.31 -3.41
CA THR A 66 -6.69 2.93 -3.78
C THR A 66 -6.66 2.44 -5.22
N ALA A 67 -5.69 2.90 -6.01
CA ALA A 67 -5.60 2.62 -7.43
C ALA A 67 -4.17 2.28 -7.88
N GLY A 68 -4.07 1.49 -8.93
CA GLY A 68 -2.83 1.15 -9.58
C GLY A 68 -3.09 0.37 -10.88
N ALA A 69 -2.05 0.16 -11.67
CA ALA A 69 -2.08 -0.67 -12.86
C ALA A 69 -0.85 -1.58 -12.89
N GLY A 70 -0.93 -2.71 -13.58
CA GLY A 70 0.18 -3.64 -13.66
C GLY A 70 0.60 -4.14 -12.27
N HIS A 71 1.90 -4.17 -12.01
CA HIS A 71 2.44 -4.58 -10.71
C HIS A 71 2.13 -3.59 -9.57
N SER A 72 1.75 -2.34 -9.88
CA SER A 72 1.28 -1.39 -8.85
C SER A 72 -0.03 -1.82 -8.18
N LEU A 73 -0.79 -2.75 -8.77
CA LEU A 73 -1.92 -3.41 -8.12
C LEU A 73 -1.51 -4.20 -6.87
N ALA A 74 -0.24 -4.55 -6.70
CA ALA A 74 0.25 -5.12 -5.44
C ALA A 74 0.08 -4.15 -4.26
N GLY A 75 0.27 -2.84 -4.46
CA GLY A 75 -0.02 -1.81 -3.45
C GLY A 75 -1.51 -1.70 -3.13
N VAL A 76 -2.36 -1.84 -4.14
CA VAL A 76 -3.83 -1.90 -3.97
C VAL A 76 -4.23 -3.13 -3.16
N MET A 77 -3.69 -4.31 -3.49
CA MET A 77 -3.91 -5.54 -2.72
C MET A 77 -3.41 -5.42 -1.28
N GLU A 78 -2.23 -4.81 -1.07
CA GLU A 78 -1.66 -4.57 0.25
C GLU A 78 -2.56 -3.67 1.10
N SER A 79 -3.26 -2.74 0.50
CA SER A 79 -4.13 -1.80 1.20
C SER A 79 -5.50 -2.37 1.57
N TYR A 80 -5.95 -3.45 0.91
CA TYR A 80 -7.34 -3.93 0.99
C TYR A 80 -7.49 -5.17 1.87
N TYR A 81 -8.51 -5.17 2.74
CA TYR A 81 -9.03 -6.31 3.52
C TYR A 81 -7.96 -7.25 4.09
N ARG A 82 -7.02 -6.70 4.82
CA ARG A 82 -5.99 -7.49 5.52
C ARG A 82 -5.91 -7.12 7.01
N ALA A 83 -5.50 -8.07 7.84
CA ALA A 83 -5.26 -7.84 9.26
C ALA A 83 -4.28 -6.66 9.48
N GLY A 84 -4.68 -5.72 10.33
CA GLY A 84 -3.93 -4.48 10.59
C GLY A 84 -4.17 -3.37 9.58
N GLY A 85 -4.90 -3.62 8.49
CA GLY A 85 -5.22 -2.62 7.48
C GLY A 85 -6.43 -1.77 7.83
N LEU A 86 -6.53 -0.59 7.23
CA LEU A 86 -7.67 0.33 7.34
C LEU A 86 -8.92 -0.29 6.69
N ALA A 87 -10.05 -0.31 7.39
CA ALA A 87 -11.28 -0.88 6.85
C ALA A 87 -12.02 0.05 5.87
N ALA A 88 -11.79 1.36 5.97
CA ALA A 88 -12.37 2.36 5.07
C ALA A 88 -11.70 2.42 3.68
N VAL A 89 -11.05 1.35 3.24
CA VAL A 89 -10.39 1.27 1.93
C VAL A 89 -11.29 0.64 0.88
N ARG A 90 -11.39 1.29 -0.27
CA ARG A 90 -12.05 0.77 -1.47
C ARG A 90 -11.09 0.69 -2.64
N PRO A 91 -10.73 -0.50 -3.14
CA PRO A 91 -9.87 -0.64 -4.31
C PRO A 91 -10.61 -0.20 -5.59
N LEU A 92 -9.94 0.56 -6.43
CA LEU A 92 -10.32 0.78 -7.83
C LEU A 92 -9.69 -0.34 -8.66
N TYR A 93 -10.49 -1.29 -9.05
CA TYR A 93 -10.05 -2.45 -9.80
C TYR A 93 -10.77 -2.53 -11.15
N HIS A 94 -9.99 -2.66 -12.22
CA HIS A 94 -10.48 -2.99 -13.56
C HIS A 94 -9.71 -4.20 -14.09
N PRO A 95 -10.40 -5.26 -14.59
CA PRO A 95 -9.75 -6.50 -15.01
C PRO A 95 -8.63 -6.30 -16.04
N ASP A 96 -8.83 -5.38 -16.97
CA ASP A 96 -7.87 -5.09 -18.04
C ASP A 96 -6.60 -4.38 -17.56
N LEU A 97 -6.53 -3.96 -16.30
CA LEU A 97 -5.32 -3.39 -15.70
C LEU A 97 -4.47 -4.44 -14.98
N LEU A 98 -4.99 -5.68 -14.82
CA LEU A 98 -4.28 -6.77 -14.17
C LEU A 98 -3.49 -7.60 -15.19
N PRO A 99 -2.16 -7.70 -15.09
CA PRO A 99 -1.33 -8.46 -16.03
C PRO A 99 -1.69 -9.96 -16.10
N LEU A 100 -2.26 -10.53 -15.05
CA LEU A 100 -2.72 -11.92 -15.01
C LEU A 100 -3.90 -12.19 -15.96
N HIS A 101 -4.64 -11.16 -16.36
CA HIS A 101 -5.70 -11.25 -17.36
C HIS A 101 -5.19 -10.98 -18.79
N GLY A 102 -3.93 -10.60 -18.94
CA GLY A 102 -3.29 -10.34 -20.23
C GLY A 102 -2.23 -9.25 -20.13
N ALA A 103 -0.95 -9.62 -20.03
CA ALA A 103 0.15 -8.69 -19.75
C ALA A 103 0.26 -7.55 -20.78
N VAL A 104 0.17 -7.87 -22.06
CA VAL A 104 0.25 -6.87 -23.15
C VAL A 104 -1.01 -5.98 -23.17
N ALA A 105 -2.18 -6.58 -22.95
CA ALA A 105 -3.45 -5.86 -22.88
C ALA A 105 -3.43 -4.86 -21.71
N SER A 106 -3.01 -5.30 -20.53
CA SER A 106 -2.87 -4.45 -19.33
C SER A 106 -1.97 -3.22 -19.58
N THR A 107 -0.82 -3.44 -20.20
CA THR A 107 0.08 -2.32 -20.57
C THR A 107 -0.57 -1.35 -21.55
N ARG A 108 -1.36 -1.84 -22.50
CA ARG A 108 -2.09 -1.00 -23.46
C ARG A 108 -3.19 -0.21 -22.79
N THR A 109 -3.98 -0.85 -21.94
CA THR A 109 -5.09 -0.25 -21.21
C THR A 109 -4.62 0.89 -20.30
N GLU A 110 -3.54 0.68 -19.55
CA GLU A 110 -2.94 1.74 -18.70
C GLU A 110 -2.51 2.98 -19.50
N ARG A 111 -2.12 2.78 -20.78
CA ARG A 111 -1.66 3.83 -21.70
C ARG A 111 -2.78 4.49 -22.49
N THR A 112 -4.01 4.03 -22.34
CA THR A 112 -5.18 4.57 -23.04
C THR A 112 -5.90 5.57 -22.15
N SER A 113 -6.18 6.78 -22.67
CA SER A 113 -6.91 7.82 -21.97
C SER A 113 -8.40 7.50 -21.82
N GLY A 114 -9.02 8.04 -20.77
CA GLY A 114 -10.47 8.02 -20.54
C GLY A 114 -10.95 6.95 -19.58
N LEU A 115 -10.21 5.85 -19.37
CA LEU A 115 -10.60 4.78 -18.46
C LEU A 115 -10.75 5.28 -16.99
N ALA A 116 -9.92 6.23 -16.59
CA ALA A 116 -9.92 6.77 -15.23
C ALA A 116 -11.28 7.32 -14.80
N ARG A 117 -11.93 8.08 -15.71
CA ARG A 117 -13.26 8.66 -15.45
C ARG A 117 -14.30 7.55 -15.24
N THR A 118 -14.36 6.59 -16.14
CA THR A 118 -15.30 5.46 -16.05
C THR A 118 -15.14 4.71 -14.74
N VAL A 119 -13.90 4.40 -14.35
CA VAL A 119 -13.61 3.65 -13.11
C VAL A 119 -14.01 4.45 -11.87
N LEU A 120 -13.78 5.77 -11.82
CA LEU A 120 -14.20 6.62 -10.70
C LEU A 120 -15.73 6.71 -10.59
N GLU A 121 -16.42 6.91 -11.72
CA GLU A 121 -17.88 7.00 -11.78
C GLU A 121 -18.56 5.69 -11.37
N GLU A 122 -18.14 4.56 -11.93
CA GLU A 122 -18.66 3.23 -11.59
C GLU A 122 -18.37 2.84 -10.13
N ALA A 123 -17.23 3.27 -9.61
CA ALA A 123 -16.89 3.10 -8.22
C ALA A 123 -17.65 4.07 -7.29
N GLY A 124 -18.41 5.02 -7.79
CA GLY A 124 -19.16 5.97 -6.98
C GLY A 124 -18.25 6.84 -6.10
N PHE A 125 -17.09 7.27 -6.63
CA PHE A 125 -16.18 8.18 -5.96
C PHE A 125 -16.86 9.52 -5.70
N ARG A 126 -16.81 10.01 -4.46
CA ARG A 126 -17.47 11.27 -4.04
C ARG A 126 -16.43 12.35 -3.85
N GLY A 127 -16.35 13.26 -4.80
CA GLY A 127 -15.44 14.41 -4.72
C GLY A 127 -15.61 15.19 -3.42
N GLY A 128 -14.51 15.65 -2.84
CA GLY A 128 -14.48 16.39 -1.58
C GLY A 128 -14.76 15.56 -0.32
N THR A 129 -15.38 14.38 -0.46
CA THR A 129 -15.69 13.48 0.67
C THR A 129 -14.67 12.37 0.81
N ASP A 130 -14.33 11.72 -0.30
CA ASP A 130 -13.42 10.59 -0.33
C ASP A 130 -11.97 11.05 -0.61
N ALA A 131 -11.00 10.20 -0.32
CA ALA A 131 -9.59 10.39 -0.66
C ALA A 131 -9.15 9.37 -1.71
N LEU A 132 -8.07 9.66 -2.42
CA LEU A 132 -7.47 8.74 -3.40
C LEU A 132 -5.99 8.54 -3.12
N VAL A 133 -5.53 7.27 -3.11
CA VAL A 133 -4.12 6.88 -3.10
C VAL A 133 -3.79 6.17 -4.41
N VAL A 134 -2.85 6.69 -5.18
CA VAL A 134 -2.47 6.13 -6.48
C VAL A 134 -1.06 5.60 -6.43
N PHE A 135 -0.91 4.29 -6.70
CA PHE A 135 0.38 3.63 -6.83
C PHE A 135 0.79 3.57 -8.31
N SER A 136 1.86 4.27 -8.67
CA SER A 136 2.45 4.19 -10.02
C SER A 136 3.88 4.67 -9.99
N ASN A 137 4.85 3.75 -10.00
CA ASN A 137 6.26 4.14 -9.87
C ASN A 137 6.73 5.07 -10.99
N SER A 138 6.40 4.80 -12.25
CA SER A 138 6.74 5.68 -13.37
C SER A 138 5.93 6.98 -13.40
N GLY A 139 4.66 6.94 -12.97
CA GLY A 139 3.78 8.10 -12.87
C GLY A 139 3.55 8.87 -14.17
N ILE A 140 3.62 8.22 -15.36
CA ILE A 140 3.58 8.88 -16.66
C ILE A 140 2.43 8.42 -17.57
N ASN A 141 1.75 7.32 -17.21
CA ASN A 141 0.70 6.75 -18.05
C ASN A 141 -0.66 7.45 -17.80
N PRO A 142 -1.53 7.52 -18.80
CA PRO A 142 -2.84 8.18 -18.70
C PRO A 142 -3.67 7.74 -17.50
N TYR A 143 -3.86 6.44 -17.28
CA TYR A 143 -4.75 5.97 -16.22
C TYR A 143 -4.42 6.54 -14.83
N PRO A 144 -3.22 6.39 -14.25
CA PRO A 144 -2.93 6.93 -12.93
C PRO A 144 -2.90 8.47 -12.88
N VAL A 145 -2.47 9.13 -13.97
CA VAL A 145 -2.39 10.60 -14.05
C VAL A 145 -3.79 11.21 -14.11
N GLU A 146 -4.66 10.67 -14.96
CA GLU A 146 -6.06 11.14 -15.10
C GLU A 146 -6.85 10.90 -13.81
N LEU A 147 -6.67 9.75 -13.12
CA LEU A 147 -7.28 9.50 -11.82
C LEU A 147 -6.95 10.61 -10.82
N ALA A 148 -5.67 10.96 -10.71
CA ALA A 148 -5.22 12.01 -9.80
C ALA A 148 -5.80 13.37 -10.16
N GLY A 149 -5.75 13.77 -11.44
CA GLY A 149 -6.30 15.03 -11.91
C GLY A 149 -7.80 15.14 -11.63
N LEU A 150 -8.58 14.12 -11.99
CA LEU A 150 -10.03 14.10 -11.78
C LEU A 150 -10.41 14.19 -10.29
N ALA A 151 -9.68 13.48 -9.43
CA ALA A 151 -9.96 13.52 -8.00
C ALA A 151 -9.59 14.87 -7.37
N VAL A 152 -8.47 15.48 -7.77
CA VAL A 152 -8.08 16.83 -7.32
C VAL A 152 -9.08 17.89 -7.81
N GLU A 153 -9.50 17.84 -9.07
CA GLU A 153 -10.54 18.72 -9.63
C GLU A 153 -11.86 18.60 -8.88
N ALA A 154 -12.18 17.40 -8.39
CA ALA A 154 -13.36 17.15 -7.56
C ALA A 154 -13.19 17.57 -6.09
N GLY A 155 -12.06 18.17 -5.70
CA GLY A 155 -11.79 18.65 -4.34
C GLY A 155 -11.34 17.59 -3.34
N SER A 156 -10.92 16.43 -3.81
CA SER A 156 -10.44 15.32 -2.97
C SER A 156 -8.92 15.37 -2.78
N PRO A 157 -8.40 15.03 -1.59
CA PRO A 157 -6.97 14.83 -1.41
C PRO A 157 -6.51 13.61 -2.20
N VAL A 158 -5.38 13.75 -2.90
CA VAL A 158 -4.74 12.69 -3.66
C VAL A 158 -3.33 12.47 -3.17
N VAL A 159 -3.03 11.26 -2.75
CA VAL A 159 -1.68 10.81 -2.38
C VAL A 159 -1.12 9.98 -3.52
N ALA A 160 -0.06 10.45 -4.16
CA ALA A 160 0.69 9.70 -5.16
C ALA A 160 1.85 8.94 -4.51
N VAL A 161 1.87 7.63 -4.65
CA VAL A 161 3.03 6.79 -4.32
C VAL A 161 3.76 6.52 -5.63
N THR A 162 4.80 7.30 -5.91
CA THR A 162 5.44 7.39 -7.23
C THR A 162 6.92 7.74 -7.10
N SER A 163 7.67 7.71 -8.19
CA SER A 163 9.05 8.21 -8.23
C SER A 163 9.17 9.40 -9.21
N PRO A 164 9.25 10.64 -8.72
CA PRO A 164 9.54 11.80 -9.57
C PRO A 164 10.81 11.63 -10.40
N ARG A 165 11.84 10.97 -9.83
CA ARG A 165 13.07 10.67 -10.53
C ARG A 165 12.86 9.69 -11.70
N ALA A 166 12.03 8.67 -11.53
CA ALA A 166 11.75 7.72 -12.61
C ALA A 166 10.96 8.34 -13.76
N SER A 167 10.16 9.38 -13.48
CA SER A 167 9.39 10.09 -14.49
C SER A 167 10.16 11.21 -15.22
N ALA A 168 11.27 11.70 -14.66
CA ALA A 168 12.00 12.87 -15.18
C ALA A 168 12.48 12.70 -16.63
N ASP A 169 13.00 11.51 -16.96
CA ASP A 169 13.55 11.20 -18.27
C ASP A 169 12.61 10.33 -19.12
N ALA A 170 11.37 10.09 -18.65
CA ALA A 170 10.42 9.21 -19.29
C ALA A 170 9.48 9.97 -20.25
N PRO A 171 8.98 9.34 -21.33
CA PRO A 171 8.03 9.98 -22.25
C PRO A 171 6.70 10.26 -21.53
N LEU A 172 6.31 11.53 -21.41
CA LEU A 172 5.04 11.95 -20.79
C LEU A 172 3.86 11.56 -21.67
N ARG A 173 3.23 10.40 -21.38
CA ARG A 173 2.09 9.89 -22.17
C ARG A 173 0.78 10.60 -21.86
N ALA A 174 0.69 11.26 -20.72
CA ALA A 174 -0.48 12.03 -20.30
C ALA A 174 -0.27 13.56 -20.34
N GLY A 175 0.84 14.03 -20.94
CA GLY A 175 1.18 15.45 -20.96
C GLY A 175 1.70 16.01 -19.62
N THR A 176 1.54 15.29 -18.53
CA THR A 176 2.00 15.63 -17.19
C THR A 176 2.39 14.34 -16.44
N THR A 177 2.78 14.46 -15.16
CA THR A 177 3.11 13.33 -14.30
C THR A 177 2.12 13.17 -13.17
N LEU A 178 2.04 11.95 -12.60
CA LEU A 178 1.25 11.69 -11.41
C LEU A 178 1.69 12.58 -10.23
N ALA A 179 3.00 12.78 -10.05
CA ALA A 179 3.52 13.65 -9.00
C ALA A 179 3.06 15.10 -9.15
N ALA A 180 2.95 15.62 -10.38
CA ALA A 180 2.47 16.97 -10.64
C ALA A 180 0.93 17.10 -10.53
N SER A 181 0.20 16.00 -10.66
CA SER A 181 -1.27 15.96 -10.62
C SER A 181 -1.85 15.67 -9.23
N ALA A 182 -1.01 15.23 -8.27
CA ALA A 182 -1.45 14.86 -6.93
C ALA A 182 -1.28 16.01 -5.92
N SER A 183 -2.03 15.96 -4.82
CA SER A 183 -1.93 16.91 -3.71
C SER A 183 -0.71 16.64 -2.83
N ILE A 184 -0.36 15.37 -2.66
CA ILE A 184 0.74 14.88 -1.80
C ILE A 184 1.50 13.79 -2.54
N VAL A 185 2.83 13.84 -2.47
CA VAL A 185 3.71 12.83 -3.08
C VAL A 185 4.46 12.08 -2.00
N LEU A 186 4.36 10.76 -2.02
CA LEU A 186 5.24 9.83 -1.33
C LEU A 186 6.22 9.27 -2.36
N ASP A 187 7.46 9.77 -2.31
CA ASP A 187 8.49 9.40 -3.27
C ASP A 187 9.09 8.03 -2.93
N THR A 188 8.96 7.09 -3.83
CA THR A 188 9.53 5.73 -3.67
C THR A 188 11.06 5.72 -3.76
N LEU A 189 11.68 6.79 -4.27
CA LEU A 189 13.11 6.90 -4.57
C LEU A 189 13.64 5.80 -5.53
N VAL A 190 12.72 5.06 -6.17
CA VAL A 190 13.06 3.98 -7.09
C VAL A 190 13.55 4.57 -8.42
N PRO A 191 14.70 4.11 -8.95
CA PRO A 191 15.21 4.61 -10.22
C PRO A 191 14.34 4.23 -11.40
N GLY A 192 14.54 4.92 -12.54
CA GLY A 192 13.93 4.53 -13.81
C GLY A 192 14.28 3.09 -14.16
N GLY A 193 13.31 2.35 -14.70
CA GLY A 193 13.46 0.93 -15.04
C GLY A 193 13.19 -0.05 -13.90
N ASP A 194 13.06 0.43 -12.66
CA ASP A 194 12.68 -0.35 -11.45
C ASP A 194 13.67 -1.46 -11.02
N ALA A 195 14.64 -1.83 -11.83
CA ALA A 195 15.65 -2.82 -11.48
C ALA A 195 16.69 -2.24 -10.50
N SER A 196 17.25 -3.09 -9.63
CA SER A 196 18.20 -2.65 -8.61
C SER A 196 19.47 -3.51 -8.52
N TYR A 197 19.53 -4.60 -9.25
CA TYR A 197 20.69 -5.51 -9.23
C TYR A 197 21.07 -5.98 -10.65
N PRO A 198 22.38 -6.13 -10.98
CA PRO A 198 23.55 -5.66 -10.20
C PRO A 198 23.55 -4.14 -10.03
N VAL A 199 24.22 -3.61 -8.97
CA VAL A 199 24.17 -2.17 -8.66
C VAL A 199 24.78 -1.31 -9.80
N ALA A 200 25.79 -1.83 -10.50
CA ALA A 200 26.47 -1.10 -11.57
C ALA A 200 25.66 -1.05 -12.89
N ASP A 201 24.88 -2.09 -13.18
CA ASP A 201 24.03 -2.20 -14.39
C ASP A 201 22.78 -3.02 -14.03
N PRO A 202 21.75 -2.38 -13.48
CA PRO A 202 20.60 -3.08 -12.93
C PRO A 202 19.72 -3.72 -14.02
N VAL A 203 19.49 -5.03 -13.88
CA VAL A 203 18.65 -5.83 -14.81
C VAL A 203 17.59 -6.66 -14.13
N THR A 204 17.60 -6.76 -12.79
CA THR A 204 16.65 -7.56 -12.00
C THR A 204 16.39 -6.94 -10.62
N ALA A 205 15.64 -7.65 -9.77
CA ALA A 205 15.27 -7.24 -8.42
C ALA A 205 14.50 -5.90 -8.40
N PRO A 206 13.24 -5.86 -8.87
CA PRO A 206 12.41 -4.65 -8.85
C PRO A 206 12.13 -4.20 -7.42
N LEU A 207 12.20 -2.89 -7.17
CA LEU A 207 12.04 -2.28 -5.84
C LEU A 207 10.67 -1.67 -5.62
N SER A 208 9.95 -1.29 -6.69
CA SER A 208 8.73 -0.47 -6.56
C SER A 208 7.64 -1.13 -5.72
N SER A 209 7.40 -2.45 -5.87
CA SER A 209 6.40 -3.15 -5.08
C SER A 209 6.76 -3.19 -3.59
N LEU A 210 8.05 -3.34 -3.26
CA LEU A 210 8.53 -3.28 -1.88
C LEU A 210 8.37 -1.87 -1.28
N ALA A 211 8.75 -0.83 -2.05
CA ALA A 211 8.62 0.55 -1.63
C ALA A 211 7.15 0.96 -1.46
N ASN A 212 6.26 0.53 -2.36
CA ASN A 212 4.82 0.79 -2.26
C ASN A 212 4.22 0.18 -0.99
N ALA A 213 4.51 -1.10 -0.71
CA ALA A 213 4.04 -1.78 0.49
C ALA A 213 4.63 -1.13 1.76
N PHE A 214 5.90 -0.78 1.75
CA PHE A 214 6.58 -0.11 2.85
C PHE A 214 5.96 1.26 3.14
N LEU A 215 5.79 2.13 2.13
CA LEU A 215 5.21 3.46 2.30
C LEU A 215 3.75 3.40 2.73
N TRP A 216 2.96 2.45 2.22
CA TRP A 216 1.61 2.23 2.70
C TRP A 216 1.58 1.86 4.18
N ASN A 217 2.44 0.94 4.63
CA ASN A 217 2.51 0.57 6.05
C ASN A 217 2.98 1.73 6.93
N MET A 218 3.96 2.54 6.47
CA MET A 218 4.37 3.76 7.18
C MET A 218 3.23 4.78 7.28
N LEU A 219 2.43 4.93 6.22
CA LEU A 219 1.25 5.79 6.21
C LEU A 219 0.20 5.31 7.22
N LEU A 220 -0.02 4.00 7.35
CA LEU A 220 -0.94 3.44 8.36
C LEU A 220 -0.46 3.74 9.79
N VAL A 221 0.86 3.69 10.05
CA VAL A 221 1.43 4.05 11.36
C VAL A 221 1.17 5.53 11.67
N GLU A 222 1.50 6.43 10.75
CA GLU A 222 1.27 7.87 10.94
C GLU A 222 -0.22 8.20 11.07
N LEU A 223 -1.09 7.47 10.34
CA LEU A 223 -2.55 7.59 10.44
C LEU A 223 -3.05 7.15 11.83
N HIS A 224 -2.53 6.03 12.34
CA HIS A 224 -2.85 5.56 13.69
C HIS A 224 -2.45 6.61 14.75
N ASP A 225 -1.21 7.09 14.67
CA ASP A 225 -0.70 8.06 15.62
C ASP A 225 -1.45 9.41 15.57
N ALA A 226 -1.87 9.83 14.36
CA ALA A 226 -2.71 11.00 14.18
C ALA A 226 -4.10 10.79 14.83
N ALA A 227 -4.72 9.65 14.61
CA ALA A 227 -6.02 9.30 15.16
C ALA A 227 -5.98 9.23 16.70
N GLU A 228 -4.94 8.64 17.29
CA GLU A 228 -4.75 8.60 18.75
C GLU A 228 -4.63 10.02 19.33
N ARG A 229 -3.85 10.92 18.69
CA ARG A 229 -3.72 12.32 19.12
C ARG A 229 -5.04 13.09 19.10
N GLU A 230 -5.93 12.77 18.17
CA GLU A 230 -7.22 13.42 18.00
C GLU A 230 -8.38 12.69 18.71
N GLY A 231 -8.11 11.56 19.37
CA GLY A 231 -9.14 10.74 20.01
C GLY A 231 -10.11 10.08 19.02
N VAL A 232 -9.69 9.87 17.76
CA VAL A 232 -10.46 9.25 16.71
C VAL A 232 -10.19 7.74 16.69
N ARG A 233 -11.24 6.94 16.73
CA ARG A 233 -11.11 5.48 16.58
C ARG A 233 -11.01 5.10 15.11
N LEU A 234 -9.85 4.62 14.66
CA LEU A 234 -9.71 4.08 13.31
C LEU A 234 -10.43 2.74 13.16
N PRO A 235 -11.18 2.55 12.06
CA PRO A 235 -11.71 1.26 11.68
C PRO A 235 -10.60 0.39 11.09
N VAL A 236 -10.13 -0.61 11.85
CA VAL A 236 -9.01 -1.49 11.47
C VAL A 236 -9.49 -2.94 11.43
N TRP A 237 -9.06 -3.70 10.42
CA TRP A 237 -9.31 -5.12 10.33
C TRP A 237 -8.52 -5.91 11.36
N ARG A 238 -9.16 -6.86 12.03
CA ARG A 238 -8.51 -7.85 12.89
C ARG A 238 -8.27 -9.14 12.11
N SER A 239 -7.22 -9.87 12.48
CA SER A 239 -6.99 -11.19 11.88
C SER A 239 -8.10 -12.15 12.27
N ALA A 240 -8.77 -12.74 11.28
CA ALA A 240 -9.74 -13.82 11.47
C ALA A 240 -9.11 -15.09 12.10
N ASN A 241 -7.79 -15.22 12.01
CA ASN A 241 -7.03 -16.34 12.60
C ASN A 241 -6.70 -16.14 14.10
N THR A 242 -7.21 -15.09 14.72
CA THR A 242 -7.07 -14.85 16.17
C THR A 242 -8.41 -14.99 16.89
N VAL A 243 -8.35 -15.36 18.18
CA VAL A 243 -9.57 -15.47 18.99
C VAL A 243 -10.35 -14.16 18.99
N GLY A 244 -11.62 -14.20 18.61
CA GLY A 244 -12.48 -13.02 18.55
C GLY A 244 -12.27 -12.12 17.32
N GLY A 245 -11.39 -12.51 16.37
CA GLY A 245 -11.10 -11.71 15.18
C GLY A 245 -12.31 -11.49 14.29
N ASP A 246 -13.08 -12.53 14.00
CA ASP A 246 -14.31 -12.44 13.19
C ASP A 246 -15.36 -11.54 13.87
N GLU A 247 -15.55 -11.69 15.17
CA GLU A 247 -16.50 -10.85 15.93
C GLU A 247 -16.10 -9.38 15.87
N ALA A 248 -14.81 -9.08 16.04
CA ALA A 248 -14.28 -7.72 15.98
C ALA A 248 -14.49 -7.06 14.59
N ASN A 249 -14.57 -7.85 13.52
CA ASN A 249 -14.74 -7.36 12.15
C ASN A 249 -16.20 -7.11 11.76
N LYS A 250 -17.19 -7.65 12.52
CA LYS A 250 -18.60 -7.52 12.18
C LYS A 250 -19.08 -6.07 12.02
N ALA A 251 -18.63 -5.18 12.89
CA ALA A 251 -19.00 -3.77 12.82
C ALA A 251 -18.45 -3.12 11.53
N ASN A 252 -17.20 -3.41 11.15
CA ASN A 252 -16.61 -2.92 9.91
C ASN A 252 -17.33 -3.49 8.68
N LEU A 253 -17.65 -4.79 8.66
CA LEU A 253 -18.40 -5.41 7.57
C LEU A 253 -19.80 -4.81 7.43
N ALA A 254 -20.51 -4.60 8.53
CA ALA A 254 -21.84 -3.98 8.53
C ALA A 254 -21.78 -2.52 8.01
N HIS A 255 -20.73 -1.77 8.36
CA HIS A 255 -20.60 -0.37 7.98
C HIS A 255 -20.14 -0.19 6.52
N TYR A 256 -19.12 -0.96 6.10
CA TYR A 256 -18.47 -0.79 4.79
C TYR A 256 -18.97 -1.74 3.71
N GLY A 257 -19.60 -2.87 4.05
CA GLY A 257 -19.97 -3.94 3.11
C GLY A 257 -20.80 -3.46 1.92
N ALA A 258 -21.78 -2.60 2.14
CA ALA A 258 -22.61 -2.04 1.07
C ALA A 258 -21.88 -0.99 0.19
N ARG A 259 -20.80 -0.39 0.72
CA ARG A 259 -20.07 0.70 0.07
C ARG A 259 -18.79 0.24 -0.61
N VAL A 260 -18.28 -0.92 -0.23
CA VAL A 260 -17.05 -1.53 -0.73
C VAL A 260 -17.38 -2.90 -1.31
N PRO A 261 -17.73 -2.98 -2.61
CA PRO A 261 -17.96 -4.26 -3.28
C PRO A 261 -16.76 -5.20 -3.12
N GLY A 262 -17.05 -6.47 -2.88
CA GLY A 262 -16.01 -7.48 -2.61
C GLY A 262 -15.69 -7.69 -1.12
N LEU A 263 -16.30 -6.96 -0.20
CA LEU A 263 -16.32 -7.30 1.23
C LEU A 263 -17.42 -8.33 1.58
N THR A 264 -18.41 -8.48 0.71
CA THR A 264 -19.56 -9.39 0.92
C THR A 264 -19.72 -10.32 -0.26
#